data_cc2fa5057c8bd1b573557a5b81313a1f
#
_entry.id   cc2fa5057c8bd1b573557a5b81313a1f
#
_cell.length_a   1.000
_cell.length_b   1.000
_cell.length_c   1.000
_cell.angle_alpha   90.00
_cell.angle_beta   90.00
_cell.angle_gamma   90.00
#
_symmetry.space_group_name_H-M   'P 1'
#
loop_
_entity.id
_entity.type
_entity.pdbx_description
1 polymer ?
#
loop_
_entity_poly.entity_id
_entity_poly.type
_entity_poly.pdbx_seq_one_letter_code
_entity_poly.pdbx_strand_id
1 'polypeptide(L)'
;MREGWRWYGPNDPVSLDDVRQAGAKEIVTALHQIPIGQAWTVKEVEERKRIVEGGPRTPLAWTVVESIPVPDDVKRLGGKAKASIDAWIASMEALAACDVKIICYNFMPVVDWCRTDLEWELPNGARALRFDRDRFAAFEL
;
A
#
# COMPACT_ATOMS: atom_id res chain seq x y z
N MET A 1 2.75 10.97 18.93
CA MET A 1 2.01 10.51 17.74
C MET A 1 2.60 11.21 16.53
N ARG A 2 2.77 10.54 15.40
CA ARG A 2 3.31 11.15 14.18
C ARG A 2 2.18 11.30 13.16
N GLU A 3 2.17 12.42 12.46
CA GLU A 3 1.15 12.75 11.47
C GLU A 3 1.57 12.20 10.12
N GLY A 4 0.96 11.09 9.72
CA GLY A 4 1.25 10.39 8.48
C GLY A 4 0.09 10.43 7.50
N TRP A 5 0.40 10.38 6.20
CA TRP A 5 -0.56 10.32 5.12
C TRP A 5 -0.25 9.14 4.19
N ARG A 6 -1.27 8.38 3.81
CA ARG A 6 -1.11 7.36 2.79
C ARG A 6 -1.18 7.98 1.40
N TRP A 7 -0.13 7.76 0.62
CA TRP A 7 0.00 8.28 -0.73
C TRP A 7 0.26 7.15 -1.74
N TYR A 8 -0.52 7.10 -2.80
CA TYR A 8 -0.48 6.01 -3.77
C TYR A 8 0.52 6.22 -4.92
N GLY A 9 1.39 7.19 -4.79
CA GLY A 9 2.44 7.44 -5.77
C GLY A 9 2.12 8.59 -6.73
N PRO A 10 2.97 8.81 -7.76
CA PRO A 10 2.85 9.98 -8.64
C PRO A 10 1.52 10.13 -9.38
N ASN A 11 0.76 9.06 -9.49
CA ASN A 11 -0.58 9.05 -10.13
C ASN A 11 -1.72 9.25 -9.12
N ASP A 12 -1.41 9.46 -7.84
CA ASP A 12 -2.42 9.78 -6.83
C ASP A 12 -3.06 11.14 -7.16
N PRO A 13 -4.40 11.26 -7.13
CA PRO A 13 -5.07 12.56 -7.29
C PRO A 13 -4.68 13.57 -6.20
N VAL A 14 -4.26 13.10 -5.02
CA VAL A 14 -3.72 13.93 -3.95
C VAL A 14 -2.22 14.12 -4.15
N SER A 15 -1.79 15.35 -4.35
CA SER A 15 -0.38 15.68 -4.51
C SER A 15 0.37 15.71 -3.17
N LEU A 16 1.69 15.56 -3.22
CA LEU A 16 2.52 15.73 -2.01
C LEU A 16 2.45 17.16 -1.44
N ASP A 17 2.07 18.14 -2.25
CA ASP A 17 1.84 19.51 -1.78
C ASP A 17 0.54 19.62 -0.98
N ASP A 18 -0.52 18.92 -1.39
CA ASP A 18 -1.77 18.84 -0.62
C ASP A 18 -1.52 18.16 0.73
N VAL A 19 -0.71 17.10 0.74
CA VAL A 19 -0.30 16.41 1.98
C VAL A 19 0.45 17.35 2.93
N ARG A 20 1.35 18.17 2.40
CA ARG A 20 2.05 19.20 3.19
C ARG A 20 1.10 20.27 3.74
N GLN A 21 0.14 20.71 2.95
CA GLN A 21 -0.89 21.67 3.38
C GLN A 21 -1.76 21.10 4.50
N ALA A 22 -2.05 19.79 4.46
CA ALA A 22 -2.77 19.10 5.53
C ALA A 22 -1.96 18.96 6.82
N GLY A 23 -0.67 19.30 6.82
CA GLY A 23 0.20 19.26 7.99
C GLY A 23 0.90 17.93 8.24
N ALA A 24 0.70 16.92 7.39
CA ALA A 24 1.39 15.64 7.53
C ALA A 24 2.90 15.79 7.28
N LYS A 25 3.68 14.98 7.99
CA LYS A 25 5.15 14.97 7.93
C LYS A 25 5.71 13.66 7.44
N GLU A 26 4.93 12.59 7.53
CA GLU A 26 5.33 11.25 7.14
C GLU A 26 4.43 10.71 6.04
N ILE A 27 5.03 9.91 5.17
CA ILE A 27 4.35 9.24 4.07
C ILE A 27 4.36 7.74 4.30
N VAL A 28 3.18 7.16 4.12
CA VAL A 28 2.95 5.72 3.96
C VAL A 28 2.72 5.46 2.49
N THR A 29 3.62 4.75 1.83
CA THR A 29 3.49 4.44 0.39
C THR A 29 4.18 3.13 0.03
N ALA A 30 4.10 2.73 -1.23
CA ALA A 30 4.72 1.54 -1.79
C ALA A 30 5.18 1.78 -3.23
N LEU A 31 5.89 0.83 -3.82
CA LEU A 31 6.27 0.86 -5.24
C LEU A 31 5.16 0.20 -6.07
N HIS A 32 4.02 0.89 -6.18
CA HIS A 32 2.81 0.38 -6.82
C HIS A 32 2.99 0.03 -8.32
N GLN A 33 4.01 0.57 -8.97
CA GLN A 33 4.34 0.30 -10.37
C GLN A 33 5.06 -1.03 -10.59
N ILE A 34 5.58 -1.67 -9.54
CA ILE A 34 6.29 -2.94 -9.66
C ILE A 34 5.29 -4.08 -9.56
N PRO A 35 5.31 -5.04 -10.50
CA PRO A 35 4.42 -6.18 -10.48
C PRO A 35 4.55 -7.04 -9.23
N ILE A 36 3.42 -7.60 -8.77
CA ILE A 36 3.37 -8.50 -7.62
C ILE A 36 4.30 -9.71 -7.84
N GLY A 37 5.12 -10.03 -6.85
CA GLY A 37 6.06 -11.14 -6.91
C GLY A 37 7.43 -10.79 -7.52
N GLN A 38 7.64 -9.55 -7.93
CA GLN A 38 8.96 -9.04 -8.30
C GLN A 38 9.65 -8.37 -7.11
N ALA A 39 10.95 -8.59 -6.99
CA ALA A 39 11.76 -7.91 -5.98
C ALA A 39 11.93 -6.43 -6.32
N TRP A 40 11.85 -5.59 -5.30
CA TRP A 40 12.18 -4.18 -5.38
C TRP A 40 13.70 -4.00 -5.25
N THR A 41 14.27 -3.14 -6.06
CA THR A 41 15.70 -2.82 -6.00
C THR A 41 15.95 -1.58 -5.14
N VAL A 42 17.14 -1.46 -4.58
CA VAL A 42 17.59 -0.26 -3.86
C VAL A 42 17.39 1.00 -4.70
N LYS A 43 17.73 0.94 -5.99
CA LYS A 43 17.55 2.07 -6.93
C LYS A 43 16.09 2.54 -7.02
N GLU A 44 15.15 1.62 -7.09
CA GLU A 44 13.72 1.94 -7.18
C GLU A 44 13.19 2.52 -5.86
N VAL A 45 13.68 2.03 -4.73
CA VAL A 45 13.36 2.56 -3.41
C VAL A 45 13.93 3.98 -3.25
N GLU A 46 15.19 4.20 -3.60
CA GLU A 46 15.83 5.53 -3.58
C GLU A 46 15.10 6.53 -4.47
N GLU A 47 14.68 6.11 -5.66
CA GLU A 47 13.90 6.95 -6.57
C GLU A 47 12.58 7.39 -5.92
N ARG A 48 11.85 6.48 -5.29
CA ARG A 48 10.62 6.81 -4.56
C ARG A 48 10.89 7.73 -3.37
N LYS A 49 11.95 7.49 -2.61
CA LYS A 49 12.36 8.38 -1.52
C LYS A 49 12.65 9.78 -2.04
N ARG A 50 13.40 9.90 -3.12
CA ARG A 50 13.72 11.18 -3.73
C ARG A 50 12.46 11.95 -4.15
N ILE A 51 11.43 11.27 -4.67
CA ILE A 51 10.14 11.89 -5.01
C ILE A 51 9.44 12.40 -3.75
N VAL A 52 9.38 11.59 -2.69
CA VAL A 52 8.68 11.92 -1.45
C VAL A 52 9.41 13.02 -0.67
N GLU A 53 10.71 12.85 -0.48
CA GLU A 53 11.55 13.66 0.40
C GLU A 53 12.13 14.88 -0.32
N GLY A 54 12.15 14.86 -1.65
CA GLY A 54 12.64 15.96 -2.47
C GLY A 54 11.68 17.14 -2.53
N GLY A 55 12.25 18.31 -2.78
CA GLY A 55 11.49 19.52 -2.98
C GLY A 55 11.90 20.66 -2.02
N PRO A 56 11.62 21.92 -2.40
CA PRO A 56 12.07 23.10 -1.67
C PRO A 56 11.20 23.44 -0.45
N ARG A 57 10.12 22.71 -0.22
CA ARG A 57 9.14 22.95 0.84
C ARG A 57 9.39 22.07 2.07
N THR A 58 8.49 22.15 3.07
CA THR A 58 8.54 21.32 4.27
C THR A 58 8.84 19.86 3.94
N PRO A 59 9.92 19.27 4.47
CA PRO A 59 10.31 17.92 4.13
C PRO A 59 9.25 16.91 4.59
N LEU A 60 8.95 15.94 3.72
CA LEU A 60 8.21 14.74 4.04
C LEU A 60 9.22 13.60 4.20
N ALA A 61 8.91 12.61 5.04
CA ALA A 61 9.74 11.42 5.18
C ALA A 61 8.95 10.18 4.79
N TRP A 62 9.53 9.30 3.97
CA TRP A 62 8.93 7.99 3.73
C TRP A 62 9.32 7.03 4.86
N THR A 63 8.42 6.77 5.77
CA THR A 63 8.69 6.01 6.98
C THR A 63 8.06 4.63 7.03
N VAL A 64 6.97 4.43 6.29
CA VAL A 64 6.20 3.18 6.29
C VAL A 64 5.91 2.74 4.87
N VAL A 65 6.12 1.46 4.61
CA VAL A 65 5.66 0.79 3.39
C VAL A 65 4.29 0.15 3.67
N GLU A 66 3.32 0.47 2.84
CA GLU A 66 2.05 -0.25 2.80
C GLU A 66 1.60 -0.39 1.35
N SER A 67 1.76 -1.56 0.79
CA SER A 67 2.37 -2.78 1.30
C SER A 67 3.34 -3.35 0.27
N ILE A 68 4.20 -4.30 0.67
CA ILE A 68 4.78 -5.24 -0.28
C ILE A 68 3.72 -6.33 -0.47
N PRO A 69 3.10 -6.48 -1.67
CA PRO A 69 2.04 -7.47 -1.87
C PRO A 69 2.53 -8.89 -1.65
N VAL A 70 1.75 -9.71 -0.96
CA VAL A 70 2.01 -11.15 -0.79
C VAL A 70 1.31 -11.91 -1.92
N PRO A 71 2.03 -12.56 -2.84
CA PRO A 71 1.43 -13.30 -3.94
C PRO A 71 0.58 -14.49 -3.48
N ASP A 72 -0.41 -14.85 -4.28
CA ASP A 72 -1.30 -15.98 -3.98
C ASP A 72 -0.58 -17.32 -3.91
N ASP A 73 0.48 -17.51 -4.69
CA ASP A 73 1.33 -18.69 -4.58
C ASP A 73 1.91 -18.89 -3.18
N VAL A 74 2.28 -17.81 -2.48
CA VAL A 74 2.75 -17.87 -1.10
C VAL A 74 1.62 -18.30 -0.17
N LYS A 75 0.44 -17.70 -0.34
CA LYS A 75 -0.74 -18.00 0.50
C LYS A 75 -1.22 -19.45 0.37
N ARG A 76 -1.05 -20.05 -0.81
CA ARG A 76 -1.50 -21.42 -1.12
C ARG A 76 -0.37 -22.45 -1.15
N LEU A 77 0.87 -22.07 -0.83
CA LEU A 77 2.06 -22.92 -0.96
C LEU A 77 2.20 -23.50 -2.38
N GLY A 78 1.89 -22.68 -3.39
CA GLY A 78 2.01 -23.05 -4.80
C GLY A 78 3.45 -23.21 -5.28
N GLY A 79 3.62 -23.66 -6.52
CA GLY A 79 4.95 -23.99 -7.07
C GLY A 79 5.93 -22.82 -7.15
N LYS A 80 5.43 -21.58 -7.18
CA LYS A 80 6.26 -20.36 -7.18
C LYS A 80 6.44 -19.71 -5.80
N ALA A 81 5.87 -20.32 -4.74
CA ALA A 81 5.87 -19.74 -3.40
C ALA A 81 7.28 -19.36 -2.92
N LYS A 82 8.26 -20.28 -3.11
CA LYS A 82 9.64 -20.01 -2.69
C LYS A 82 10.24 -18.78 -3.42
N ALA A 83 10.12 -18.72 -4.73
CA ALA A 83 10.64 -17.59 -5.51
C ALA A 83 9.98 -16.27 -5.11
N SER A 84 8.68 -16.30 -4.84
CA SER A 84 7.93 -15.13 -4.36
C SER A 84 8.36 -14.68 -2.96
N ILE A 85 8.65 -15.61 -2.07
CA ILE A 85 9.21 -15.31 -0.75
C ILE A 85 10.61 -14.70 -0.88
N ASP A 86 11.46 -15.28 -1.70
CA ASP A 86 12.81 -14.76 -1.94
C ASP A 86 12.77 -13.32 -2.48
N ALA A 87 11.87 -13.03 -3.42
CA ALA A 87 11.64 -11.68 -3.95
C ALA A 87 11.11 -10.71 -2.88
N TRP A 88 10.23 -11.19 -2.02
CA TRP A 88 9.68 -10.39 -0.92
C TRP A 88 10.76 -10.02 0.11
N ILE A 89 11.63 -11.00 0.46
CA ILE A 89 12.78 -10.79 1.35
C ILE A 89 13.76 -9.79 0.74
N ALA A 90 14.10 -9.94 -0.55
CA ALA A 90 14.97 -9.00 -1.25
C ALA A 90 14.41 -7.57 -1.24
N SER A 91 13.09 -7.42 -1.36
CA SER A 91 12.40 -6.12 -1.26
C SER A 91 12.55 -5.51 0.14
N MET A 92 12.43 -6.33 1.20
CA MET A 92 12.67 -5.87 2.57
C MET A 92 14.12 -5.40 2.77
N GLU A 93 15.08 -6.15 2.25
CA GLU A 93 16.51 -5.80 2.32
C GLU A 93 16.79 -4.47 1.61
N ALA A 94 16.21 -4.26 0.43
CA ALA A 94 16.32 -2.99 -0.31
C ALA A 94 15.73 -1.81 0.48
N LEU A 95 14.58 -1.99 1.12
CA LEU A 95 13.95 -0.98 1.97
C LEU A 95 14.79 -0.68 3.22
N ALA A 96 15.32 -1.72 3.86
CA ALA A 96 16.21 -1.58 5.02
C ALA A 96 17.48 -0.82 4.67
N ALA A 97 18.10 -1.10 3.51
CA ALA A 97 19.26 -0.38 3.00
C ALA A 97 19.00 1.12 2.78
N CYS A 98 17.73 1.48 2.48
CA CYS A 98 17.28 2.86 2.32
C CYS A 98 16.68 3.47 3.60
N ASP A 99 16.85 2.85 4.76
CA ASP A 99 16.35 3.29 6.08
C ASP A 99 14.82 3.36 6.20
N VAL A 100 14.09 2.58 5.40
CA VAL A 100 12.64 2.39 5.56
C VAL A 100 12.40 1.11 6.35
N LYS A 101 12.03 1.25 7.64
CA LYS A 101 12.06 0.15 8.61
C LYS A 101 10.71 -0.43 9.00
N ILE A 102 9.61 0.19 8.59
CA ILE A 102 8.28 -0.27 8.93
C ILE A 102 7.59 -0.75 7.68
N ILE A 103 7.15 -1.99 7.70
CA ILE A 103 6.43 -2.62 6.59
C ILE A 103 5.10 -3.15 7.13
N CYS A 104 4.00 -2.64 6.59
CA CYS A 104 2.70 -3.26 6.73
C CYS A 104 2.52 -4.26 5.59
N TYR A 105 1.94 -5.41 5.88
CA TYR A 105 1.56 -6.38 4.85
C TYR A 105 0.19 -6.96 5.16
N ASN A 106 -0.49 -7.36 4.12
CA ASN A 106 -1.77 -8.04 4.21
C ASN A 106 -1.61 -9.49 3.77
N PHE A 107 -2.03 -10.41 4.61
CA PHE A 107 -2.11 -11.82 4.29
C PHE A 107 -3.59 -12.21 4.20
N MET A 108 -4.19 -11.99 3.04
CA MET A 108 -5.61 -12.25 2.80
C MET A 108 -5.74 -13.48 1.90
N PRO A 109 -6.06 -14.65 2.48
CA PRO A 109 -6.27 -15.86 1.69
C PRO A 109 -7.57 -15.75 0.92
N VAL A 110 -7.56 -16.15 -0.35
CA VAL A 110 -8.69 -16.27 -1.28
C VAL A 110 -9.31 -14.94 -1.70
N VAL A 111 -9.85 -14.17 -0.77
CA VAL A 111 -10.56 -12.90 -1.06
C VAL A 111 -9.89 -11.76 -0.29
N ASP A 112 -9.63 -10.66 -0.98
CA ASP A 112 -9.18 -9.41 -0.40
C ASP A 112 -10.39 -8.61 0.15
N TRP A 113 -10.18 -7.36 0.53
CA TRP A 113 -11.24 -6.47 0.99
C TRP A 113 -12.39 -6.41 -0.02
N CYS A 114 -13.54 -6.93 0.35
CA CYS A 114 -14.72 -6.85 -0.49
C CYS A 114 -15.80 -5.94 0.13
N ARG A 115 -16.64 -5.40 -0.75
CA ARG A 115 -17.80 -4.58 -0.39
C ARG A 115 -18.96 -5.02 -1.26
N THR A 116 -20.14 -5.05 -0.67
CA THR A 116 -21.40 -5.36 -1.38
C THR A 116 -22.08 -4.11 -1.92
N ASP A 117 -21.67 -2.94 -1.44
CA ASP A 117 -22.14 -1.64 -1.91
C ASP A 117 -21.00 -0.61 -1.78
N LEU A 118 -20.73 0.14 -2.83
CA LEU A 118 -19.69 1.15 -2.88
C LEU A 118 -20.22 2.56 -2.59
N GLU A 119 -21.54 2.75 -2.61
CA GLU A 119 -22.20 4.05 -2.48
C GLU A 119 -23.41 4.01 -1.54
N TRP A 120 -23.31 3.19 -0.49
CA TRP A 120 -24.39 3.09 0.50
C TRP A 120 -24.70 4.46 1.11
N GLU A 121 -25.95 4.91 0.96
CA GLU A 121 -26.37 6.18 1.52
C GLU A 121 -26.67 6.04 3.02
N LEU A 122 -26.05 6.91 3.80
CA LEU A 122 -26.26 7.04 5.24
C LEU A 122 -27.43 7.97 5.54
N PRO A 123 -28.04 7.90 6.76
CA PRO A 123 -29.18 8.76 7.13
C PRO A 123 -28.91 10.26 7.04
N ASN A 124 -27.64 10.66 7.07
CA ASN A 124 -27.23 12.08 6.94
C ASN A 124 -26.95 12.49 5.48
N GLY A 125 -27.24 11.62 4.50
CA GLY A 125 -27.01 11.86 3.08
C GLY A 125 -25.57 11.61 2.60
N ALA A 126 -24.63 11.26 3.49
CA ALA A 126 -23.28 10.87 3.09
C ALA A 126 -23.28 9.46 2.49
N ARG A 127 -22.27 9.17 1.64
CA ARG A 127 -22.09 7.83 1.07
C ARG A 127 -20.91 7.14 1.73
N ALA A 128 -21.02 5.83 1.92
CA ALA A 128 -20.00 4.99 2.53
C ALA A 128 -19.92 3.61 1.87
N LEU A 129 -18.80 2.97 2.05
CA LEU A 129 -18.62 1.56 1.69
C LEU A 129 -19.38 0.69 2.68
N ARG A 130 -20.13 -0.32 2.19
CA ARG A 130 -20.85 -1.28 3.02
C ARG A 130 -20.50 -2.70 2.64
N PHE A 131 -20.33 -3.55 3.64
CA PHE A 131 -20.37 -5.01 3.49
C PHE A 131 -21.64 -5.56 4.13
N ASP A 132 -22.41 -6.32 3.36
CA ASP A 132 -23.62 -7.01 3.79
C ASP A 132 -23.41 -8.52 3.57
N ARG A 133 -23.43 -9.27 4.65
CA ARG A 133 -23.13 -10.71 4.63
C ARG A 133 -24.13 -11.51 3.81
N ASP A 134 -25.41 -11.16 3.87
CA ASP A 134 -26.47 -11.90 3.17
C ASP A 134 -26.38 -11.66 1.66
N ARG A 135 -26.08 -10.43 1.24
CA ARG A 135 -25.80 -10.12 -0.17
C ARG A 135 -24.54 -10.81 -0.67
N PHE A 136 -23.51 -10.89 0.14
CA PHE A 136 -22.27 -11.59 -0.23
C PHE A 136 -22.54 -13.10 -0.37
N ALA A 137 -23.24 -13.72 0.57
CA ALA A 137 -23.60 -15.12 0.48
C ALA A 137 -24.49 -15.44 -0.73
N ALA A 138 -25.43 -14.56 -1.07
CA ALA A 138 -26.29 -14.72 -2.26
C ALA A 138 -25.51 -14.59 -3.58
N PHE A 139 -24.37 -13.92 -3.60
CA PHE A 139 -23.52 -13.84 -4.78
C PHE A 139 -22.68 -15.11 -5.02
N GLU A 140 -22.38 -15.84 -3.96
CA GLU A 140 -21.60 -17.10 -4.03
C GLU A 140 -22.46 -18.33 -4.37
N LEU A 141 -23.80 -18.21 -4.38
CA LEU A 141 -24.74 -19.28 -4.73
C LEU A 141 -25.08 -19.24 -6.23
#